data_867b2b3109bc76330f796338bb0a44ed
#
_entry.id   867b2b3109bc76330f796338bb0a44ed
#
_cell.length_a   1.000
_cell.length_b   1.000
_cell.length_c   1.000
_cell.angle_alpha   90.00
_cell.angle_beta   90.00
_cell.angle_gamma   90.00
#
_symmetry.space_group_name_H-M   'P 1'
#
loop_
_entity.id
_entity.type
_entity.pdbx_description
1 polymer ?
#
loop_
_entity_poly.entity_id
_entity_poly.type
_entity_poly.pdbx_seq_one_letter_code
_entity_poly.pdbx_strand_id
1 'polypeptide(L)'
;MKYAKWIFVVLLISSLTSFVEKDKPTGGLNVGDMAPDFKIQSMSAEQSQTDLSDLKGKYVLLSFWASYDAQSRMQNASLSNALRSTAHNNVKMVSVSFDEYQSIFEETIRKDQIVTPTCFVETKGEYSGLFKKYRLGRGFTNYLLDDNGVIIAKNLSAAELSAYLN
;
A
#
# COMPACT_ATOMS: atom_id res chain seq x y z
N MET A 1 34.67 -38.00 32.05
CA MET A 1 34.34 -36.55 32.04
C MET A 1 34.79 -35.75 30.80
N LYS A 2 35.53 -36.35 29.85
CA LYS A 2 35.93 -35.64 28.62
C LYS A 2 34.78 -35.42 27.61
N TYR A 3 33.77 -36.28 27.59
CA TYR A 3 32.67 -36.21 26.64
C TYR A 3 31.54 -35.24 27.03
N ALA A 4 31.40 -34.91 28.32
CA ALA A 4 30.37 -33.98 28.82
C ALA A 4 30.55 -32.54 28.25
N LYS A 5 31.78 -32.10 28.05
CA LYS A 5 32.07 -30.77 27.46
C LYS A 5 31.65 -30.65 25.99
N TRP A 6 31.76 -31.71 25.25
CA TRP A 6 31.38 -31.76 23.83
C TRP A 6 29.84 -31.78 23.64
N ILE A 7 29.12 -32.44 24.55
CA ILE A 7 27.67 -32.47 24.56
C ILE A 7 27.10 -31.06 24.82
N PHE A 8 27.70 -30.28 25.74
CA PHE A 8 27.28 -28.90 25.96
C PHE A 8 27.55 -27.98 24.78
N VAL A 9 28.67 -28.17 24.03
CA VAL A 9 28.98 -27.38 22.84
C VAL A 9 28.01 -27.68 21.71
N VAL A 10 27.63 -28.94 21.50
CA VAL A 10 26.67 -29.34 20.47
C VAL A 10 25.27 -28.84 20.79
N LEU A 11 24.85 -28.86 22.07
CA LEU A 11 23.56 -28.31 22.50
C LEU A 11 23.53 -26.76 22.37
N LEU A 12 24.63 -26.09 22.60
CA LEU A 12 24.72 -24.64 22.45
C LEU A 12 24.64 -24.21 20.96
N ILE A 13 25.26 -24.96 20.07
CA ILE A 13 25.22 -24.72 18.62
C ILE A 13 23.82 -25.00 18.07
N SER A 14 23.12 -26.04 18.51
CA SER A 14 21.76 -26.36 18.07
C SER A 14 20.73 -25.33 18.54
N SER A 15 20.96 -24.64 19.68
CA SER A 15 20.07 -23.56 20.14
C SER A 15 20.26 -22.25 19.36
N LEU A 16 21.41 -22.02 18.73
CA LEU A 16 21.70 -20.84 17.93
C LEU A 16 21.13 -20.92 16.49
N THR A 17 20.83 -22.11 15.99
CA THR A 17 20.26 -22.28 14.64
C THR A 17 18.73 -22.10 14.60
N SER A 18 18.07 -21.98 15.76
CA SER A 18 16.61 -21.84 15.84
C SER A 18 16.08 -20.42 15.63
N PHE A 19 16.92 -19.40 15.38
CA PHE A 19 16.52 -18.00 15.32
C PHE A 19 16.57 -17.34 13.94
N VAL A 20 16.59 -18.11 12.87
CA VAL A 20 16.50 -17.54 11.51
C VAL A 20 15.34 -18.20 10.73
N GLU A 21 14.16 -18.21 11.33
CA GLU A 21 12.95 -18.26 10.54
C GLU A 21 12.59 -16.80 10.23
N LYS A 22 12.81 -16.39 8.99
CA LYS A 22 12.32 -15.11 8.51
C LYS A 22 10.80 -15.17 8.63
N ASP A 23 10.23 -14.44 9.60
CA ASP A 23 8.81 -14.42 9.87
C ASP A 23 8.07 -14.21 8.54
N LYS A 24 7.21 -15.16 8.17
CA LYS A 24 6.37 -15.00 6.97
C LYS A 24 5.45 -13.81 7.21
N PRO A 25 5.29 -12.91 6.23
CA PRO A 25 4.40 -11.77 6.39
C PRO A 25 3.01 -12.24 6.83
N THR A 26 2.52 -11.71 7.92
CA THR A 26 1.13 -11.92 8.36
C THR A 26 0.20 -11.03 7.56
N GLY A 27 -1.08 -11.42 7.42
CA GLY A 27 -2.07 -10.54 6.81
C GLY A 27 -2.47 -9.42 7.78
N GLY A 28 -2.39 -8.17 7.34
CA GLY A 28 -2.72 -7.05 8.21
C GLY A 28 -2.42 -5.69 7.62
N LEU A 29 -2.31 -4.66 8.49
CA LEU A 29 -2.10 -3.27 8.10
C LEU A 29 -0.88 -2.63 8.79
N ASN A 30 0.00 -3.42 9.38
CA ASN A 30 1.25 -2.93 9.94
C ASN A 30 2.39 -3.05 8.93
N VAL A 31 3.46 -2.32 9.15
CA VAL A 31 4.70 -2.53 8.40
C VAL A 31 5.19 -3.96 8.66
N GLY A 32 5.50 -4.67 7.59
CA GLY A 32 5.83 -6.10 7.61
C GLY A 32 4.65 -7.03 7.29
N ASP A 33 3.41 -6.56 7.34
CA ASP A 33 2.24 -7.36 6.98
C ASP A 33 2.02 -7.39 5.46
N MET A 34 1.43 -8.48 4.97
CA MET A 34 0.88 -8.57 3.62
C MET A 34 -0.38 -7.71 3.53
N ALA A 35 -0.41 -6.76 2.60
CA ALA A 35 -1.57 -5.91 2.39
C ALA A 35 -2.82 -6.72 2.01
N PRO A 36 -4.01 -6.42 2.58
CA PRO A 36 -5.24 -7.09 2.22
C PRO A 36 -5.62 -6.88 0.76
N ASP A 37 -5.84 -7.97 0.03
CA ASP A 37 -6.19 -7.93 -1.39
C ASP A 37 -7.57 -7.34 -1.66
N PHE A 38 -7.72 -6.67 -2.81
CA PHE A 38 -8.99 -6.12 -3.31
C PHE A 38 -8.95 -5.89 -4.82
N LYS A 39 -10.12 -5.74 -5.41
CA LYS A 39 -10.26 -5.47 -6.84
C LYS A 39 -10.03 -4.01 -7.15
N ILE A 40 -9.10 -3.76 -8.06
CA ILE A 40 -8.79 -2.44 -8.61
C ILE A 40 -9.60 -2.26 -9.88
N GLN A 41 -10.32 -1.14 -10.00
CA GLN A 41 -11.02 -0.76 -11.21
C GLN A 41 -10.12 0.17 -12.03
N SER A 42 -10.09 -0.02 -13.35
CA SER A 42 -9.40 0.91 -14.25
C SER A 42 -10.36 2.00 -14.72
N MET A 43 -9.89 3.24 -14.83
CA MET A 43 -10.65 4.33 -15.48
C MET A 43 -10.73 4.18 -16.99
N SER A 44 -10.00 3.23 -17.60
CA SER A 44 -10.05 2.99 -19.03
C SER A 44 -11.39 2.38 -19.45
N ALA A 45 -11.84 2.69 -20.68
CA ALA A 45 -13.14 2.27 -21.23
C ALA A 45 -13.37 0.75 -21.24
N GLU A 46 -12.35 -0.06 -21.03
CA GLU A 46 -12.43 -1.52 -21.03
C GLU A 46 -12.81 -2.13 -19.68
N GLN A 47 -13.09 -1.33 -18.63
CA GLN A 47 -13.51 -1.80 -17.29
C GLN A 47 -12.74 -3.04 -16.80
N SER A 48 -11.46 -3.14 -17.10
CA SER A 48 -10.65 -4.26 -16.63
C SER A 48 -10.51 -4.19 -15.11
N GLN A 49 -10.93 -5.25 -14.44
CA GLN A 49 -10.68 -5.43 -13.01
C GLN A 49 -9.38 -6.21 -12.85
N THR A 50 -8.54 -5.75 -11.95
CA THR A 50 -7.26 -6.36 -11.59
C THR A 50 -7.25 -6.51 -10.07
N ASP A 51 -6.81 -7.63 -9.54
CA ASP A 51 -6.61 -7.75 -8.11
C ASP A 51 -5.31 -7.02 -7.70
N LEU A 52 -5.25 -6.51 -6.47
CA LEU A 52 -4.02 -5.88 -5.95
C LEU A 52 -2.85 -6.87 -6.03
N SER A 53 -3.11 -8.13 -5.78
CA SER A 53 -2.13 -9.21 -5.86
C SER A 53 -1.53 -9.42 -7.26
N ASP A 54 -2.21 -8.98 -8.32
CA ASP A 54 -1.70 -9.06 -9.71
C ASP A 54 -0.62 -7.99 -9.99
N LEU A 55 -0.46 -7.01 -9.09
CA LEU A 55 0.56 -5.98 -9.19
C LEU A 55 1.91 -6.41 -8.59
N LYS A 56 2.04 -7.64 -8.10
CA LYS A 56 3.31 -8.18 -7.62
C LYS A 56 4.41 -8.08 -8.67
N GLY A 57 5.65 -7.91 -8.22
CA GLY A 57 6.80 -7.60 -9.06
C GLY A 57 7.02 -6.10 -9.27
N LYS A 58 6.18 -5.25 -8.66
CA LYS A 58 6.33 -3.78 -8.65
C LYS A 58 6.05 -3.25 -7.25
N TYR A 59 6.67 -2.12 -6.93
CA TYR A 59 6.24 -1.35 -5.77
C TYR A 59 4.87 -0.75 -6.03
N VAL A 60 4.00 -0.74 -5.02
CA VAL A 60 2.65 -0.18 -5.14
C VAL A 60 2.43 0.86 -4.05
N LEU A 61 2.10 2.08 -4.46
CA LEU A 61 1.63 3.12 -3.55
C LEU A 61 0.10 3.11 -3.54
N LEU A 62 -0.48 2.60 -2.46
CA LEU A 62 -1.92 2.69 -2.20
C LEU A 62 -2.21 4.03 -1.54
N SER A 63 -3.15 4.81 -2.08
CA SER A 63 -3.60 6.06 -1.49
C SER A 63 -5.12 6.04 -1.36
N PHE A 64 -5.59 6.11 -0.12
CA PHE A 64 -7.01 6.20 0.22
C PHE A 64 -7.35 7.63 0.60
N TRP A 65 -8.43 8.19 0.04
CA TRP A 65 -8.79 9.58 0.24
C TRP A 65 -10.27 9.86 -0.04
N ALA A 66 -10.71 11.08 0.22
CA ALA A 66 -12.00 11.59 -0.22
C ALA A 66 -11.91 13.10 -0.49
N SER A 67 -12.77 13.62 -1.38
CA SER A 67 -12.79 15.04 -1.73
C SER A 67 -13.15 15.95 -0.56
N TYR A 68 -13.95 15.45 0.38
CA TYR A 68 -14.38 16.15 1.58
C TYR A 68 -13.34 16.14 2.71
N ASP A 69 -12.33 15.28 2.65
CA ASP A 69 -11.22 15.24 3.58
C ASP A 69 -10.00 15.96 3.00
N ALA A 70 -9.83 17.21 3.40
CA ALA A 70 -8.81 18.09 2.82
C ALA A 70 -7.39 17.55 2.96
N GLN A 71 -7.08 16.86 4.07
CA GLN A 71 -5.75 16.33 4.36
C GLN A 71 -5.41 15.19 3.41
N SER A 72 -6.26 14.18 3.31
CA SER A 72 -6.03 13.02 2.44
C SER A 72 -6.05 13.40 0.96
N ARG A 73 -6.93 14.35 0.56
CA ARG A 73 -6.98 14.89 -0.79
C ARG A 73 -5.66 15.58 -1.17
N MET A 74 -5.15 16.49 -0.34
CA MET A 74 -3.86 17.16 -0.58
C MET A 74 -2.72 16.15 -0.63
N GLN A 75 -2.71 15.18 0.27
CA GLN A 75 -1.70 14.13 0.31
C GLN A 75 -1.73 13.28 -0.96
N ASN A 76 -2.91 12.85 -1.42
CA ASN A 76 -3.07 12.09 -2.66
C ASN A 76 -2.56 12.86 -3.88
N ALA A 77 -2.92 14.16 -4.01
CA ALA A 77 -2.44 15.00 -5.09
C ALA A 77 -0.91 15.19 -5.06
N SER A 78 -0.34 15.42 -3.87
CA SER A 78 1.10 15.58 -3.67
C SER A 78 1.89 14.32 -4.04
N LEU A 79 1.41 13.14 -3.61
CA LEU A 79 2.01 11.84 -3.94
C LEU A 79 1.93 11.54 -5.45
N SER A 80 0.78 11.81 -6.08
CA SER A 80 0.59 11.67 -7.53
C SER A 80 1.57 12.54 -8.31
N ASN A 81 1.75 13.79 -7.88
CA ASN A 81 2.69 14.73 -8.51
C ASN A 81 4.16 14.29 -8.31
N ALA A 82 4.52 13.80 -7.13
CA ALA A 82 5.86 13.29 -6.86
C ALA A 82 6.22 12.11 -7.79
N LEU A 83 5.31 11.16 -7.96
CA LEU A 83 5.53 10.02 -8.87
C LEU A 83 5.61 10.43 -10.34
N ARG A 84 4.87 11.46 -10.75
CA ARG A 84 4.92 11.97 -12.12
C ARG A 84 6.24 12.68 -12.43
N SER A 85 6.80 13.41 -11.46
CA SER A 85 8.04 14.17 -11.63
C SER A 85 9.29 13.30 -11.64
N THR A 86 9.21 12.14 -11.03
CA THR A 86 10.29 11.14 -11.00
C THR A 86 9.95 10.05 -12.01
N ALA A 87 10.79 9.82 -13.01
CA ALA A 87 10.58 8.79 -14.05
C ALA A 87 10.71 7.35 -13.50
N HIS A 88 10.16 7.09 -12.31
CA HIS A 88 10.22 5.79 -11.66
C HIS A 88 9.15 4.85 -12.23
N ASN A 89 9.52 4.10 -13.27
CA ASN A 89 8.67 3.06 -13.88
C ASN A 89 8.38 1.86 -12.96
N ASN A 90 9.02 1.78 -11.80
CA ASN A 90 8.90 0.63 -10.89
C ASN A 90 7.82 0.81 -9.82
N VAL A 91 7.21 1.98 -9.69
CA VAL A 91 6.14 2.22 -8.70
C VAL A 91 4.82 2.48 -9.38
N LYS A 92 3.80 1.72 -9.01
CA LYS A 92 2.43 1.90 -9.45
C LYS A 92 1.62 2.57 -8.36
N MET A 93 0.98 3.70 -8.65
CA MET A 93 0.05 4.31 -7.71
C MET A 93 -1.35 3.75 -7.95
N VAL A 94 -1.99 3.30 -6.89
CA VAL A 94 -3.41 2.94 -6.83
C VAL A 94 -4.09 3.94 -5.91
N SER A 95 -4.92 4.81 -6.49
CA SER A 95 -5.60 5.89 -5.78
C SER A 95 -7.09 5.58 -5.69
N VAL A 96 -7.62 5.48 -4.48
CA VAL A 96 -9.01 5.11 -4.22
C VAL A 96 -9.69 6.24 -3.46
N SER A 97 -10.68 6.87 -4.12
CA SER A 97 -11.57 7.82 -3.47
C SER A 97 -12.77 7.10 -2.83
N PHE A 98 -13.23 7.61 -1.71
CA PHE A 98 -14.44 7.18 -1.04
C PHE A 98 -15.56 8.24 -1.11
N ASP A 99 -15.59 9.00 -2.20
CA ASP A 99 -16.67 9.92 -2.49
C ASP A 99 -17.95 9.14 -2.87
N GLU A 100 -19.10 9.56 -2.34
CA GLU A 100 -20.39 8.90 -2.66
C GLU A 100 -20.85 9.16 -4.10
N TYR A 101 -20.39 10.27 -4.69
CA TYR A 101 -20.79 10.69 -6.04
C TYR A 101 -19.60 10.68 -6.99
N GLN A 102 -19.72 9.90 -8.06
CA GLN A 102 -18.71 9.83 -9.10
C GLN A 102 -18.41 11.20 -9.73
N SER A 103 -19.42 12.06 -9.90
CA SER A 103 -19.22 13.41 -10.45
C SER A 103 -18.33 14.30 -9.59
N ILE A 104 -18.41 14.18 -8.26
CA ILE A 104 -17.53 14.88 -7.33
C ILE A 104 -16.10 14.38 -7.44
N PHE A 105 -15.93 13.06 -7.50
CA PHE A 105 -14.63 12.44 -7.73
C PHE A 105 -14.00 12.92 -9.05
N GLU A 106 -14.73 12.85 -10.18
CA GLU A 106 -14.24 13.28 -11.48
C GLU A 106 -13.84 14.76 -11.53
N GLU A 107 -14.67 15.62 -10.94
CA GLU A 107 -14.37 17.05 -10.81
C GLU A 107 -13.12 17.29 -9.95
N THR A 108 -12.97 16.54 -8.87
CA THR A 108 -11.82 16.67 -7.97
C THR A 108 -10.52 16.24 -8.64
N ILE A 109 -10.49 15.07 -9.29
CA ILE A 109 -9.27 14.64 -10.01
C ILE A 109 -8.90 15.58 -11.15
N ARG A 110 -9.89 16.18 -11.81
CA ARG A 110 -9.67 17.19 -12.85
C ARG A 110 -9.06 18.47 -12.27
N LYS A 111 -9.59 19.00 -11.16
CA LYS A 111 -9.08 20.18 -10.48
C LYS A 111 -7.67 19.99 -9.93
N ASP A 112 -7.43 18.85 -9.32
CA ASP A 112 -6.16 18.54 -8.67
C ASP A 112 -5.12 17.98 -9.66
N GLN A 113 -5.49 17.87 -10.95
CA GLN A 113 -4.64 17.36 -12.03
C GLN A 113 -4.03 15.99 -11.69
N ILE A 114 -4.83 15.12 -11.05
CA ILE A 114 -4.40 13.76 -10.70
C ILE A 114 -4.40 12.92 -11.98
N VAL A 115 -3.21 12.55 -12.43
CA VAL A 115 -3.02 11.73 -13.63
C VAL A 115 -2.49 10.36 -13.21
N THR A 116 -3.38 9.54 -12.67
CA THR A 116 -3.05 8.17 -12.24
C THR A 116 -3.98 7.20 -12.96
N PRO A 117 -3.47 6.30 -13.81
CA PRO A 117 -4.31 5.37 -14.59
C PRO A 117 -5.18 4.45 -13.73
N THR A 118 -4.74 4.21 -12.50
CA THR A 118 -5.40 3.37 -11.49
C THR A 118 -6.02 4.21 -10.39
N CYS A 119 -6.72 5.30 -10.77
CA CYS A 119 -7.52 6.12 -9.87
C CYS A 119 -9.00 5.78 -10.05
N PHE A 120 -9.70 5.42 -8.98
CA PHE A 120 -11.13 5.09 -9.05
C PHE A 120 -11.86 5.49 -7.78
N VAL A 121 -13.20 5.46 -7.84
CA VAL A 121 -14.07 5.80 -6.73
C VAL A 121 -14.82 4.58 -6.22
N GLU A 122 -14.86 4.43 -4.91
CA GLU A 122 -15.70 3.46 -4.19
C GLU A 122 -16.94 4.20 -3.65
N THR A 123 -17.97 4.25 -4.48
CA THR A 123 -19.19 5.06 -4.22
C THR A 123 -20.02 4.61 -3.01
N LYS A 124 -19.75 3.44 -2.46
CA LYS A 124 -20.37 3.03 -1.19
C LYS A 124 -19.73 3.72 0.02
N GLY A 125 -18.68 4.53 -0.19
CA GLY A 125 -18.01 5.31 0.85
C GLY A 125 -17.62 4.44 2.05
N GLU A 126 -17.98 4.89 3.26
CA GLU A 126 -17.66 4.19 4.51
C GLU A 126 -18.38 2.84 4.69
N TYR A 127 -19.43 2.59 3.93
CA TYR A 127 -20.17 1.32 3.98
C TYR A 127 -19.49 0.21 3.16
N SER A 128 -18.51 0.54 2.33
CA SER A 128 -17.83 -0.44 1.50
C SER A 128 -17.01 -1.45 2.31
N GLY A 129 -16.87 -2.64 1.76
CA GLY A 129 -16.01 -3.67 2.33
C GLY A 129 -14.54 -3.24 2.37
N LEU A 130 -14.10 -2.46 1.37
CA LEU A 130 -12.74 -1.95 1.26
C LEU A 130 -12.42 -0.95 2.38
N PHE A 131 -13.35 0.00 2.66
CA PHE A 131 -13.21 0.97 3.75
C PHE A 131 -13.01 0.27 5.10
N LYS A 132 -13.83 -0.75 5.37
CA LYS A 132 -13.76 -1.55 6.60
C LYS A 132 -12.48 -2.39 6.66
N LYS A 133 -12.11 -3.03 5.54
CA LYS A 133 -10.91 -3.88 5.43
C LYS A 133 -9.62 -3.10 5.76
N TYR A 134 -9.53 -1.87 5.28
CA TYR A 134 -8.38 -0.98 5.55
C TYR A 134 -8.56 -0.07 6.78
N ARG A 135 -9.66 -0.25 7.55
CA ARG A 135 -9.94 0.45 8.83
C ARG A 135 -9.90 1.98 8.70
N LEU A 136 -10.40 2.50 7.58
CA LEU A 136 -10.31 3.92 7.24
C LEU A 136 -11.21 4.82 8.09
N GLY A 137 -12.10 4.28 8.92
CA GLY A 137 -12.90 5.05 9.88
C GLY A 137 -12.10 5.79 10.96
N ARG A 138 -10.77 5.55 11.04
CA ARG A 138 -9.84 6.32 11.90
C ARG A 138 -9.09 7.41 11.15
N GLY A 139 -9.38 7.60 9.88
CA GLY A 139 -8.71 8.51 8.96
C GLY A 139 -8.15 7.78 7.75
N PHE A 140 -8.07 8.52 6.65
CA PHE A 140 -7.48 8.02 5.42
C PHE A 140 -5.97 7.85 5.57
N THR A 141 -5.45 6.85 4.91
CA THR A 141 -4.04 6.42 5.04
C THR A 141 -3.50 6.04 3.66
N ASN A 142 -2.22 6.26 3.42
CA ASN A 142 -1.51 5.65 2.32
C ASN A 142 -0.55 4.56 2.80
N TYR A 143 -0.23 3.62 1.91
CA TYR A 143 0.66 2.50 2.15
C TYR A 143 1.61 2.35 0.98
N LEU A 144 2.90 2.14 1.25
CA LEU A 144 3.85 1.68 0.26
C LEU A 144 4.06 0.18 0.42
N LEU A 145 3.85 -0.55 -0.66
CA LEU A 145 4.05 -2.00 -0.73
C LEU A 145 5.32 -2.29 -1.54
N ASP A 146 6.04 -3.32 -1.11
CA ASP A 146 7.14 -3.89 -1.91
C ASP A 146 6.61 -4.74 -3.09
N ASP A 147 7.51 -5.32 -3.85
CA ASP A 147 7.23 -6.17 -5.00
C ASP A 147 6.52 -7.50 -4.64
N ASN A 148 6.49 -7.87 -3.37
CA ASN A 148 5.77 -9.04 -2.86
C ASN A 148 4.38 -8.67 -2.31
N GLY A 149 4.04 -7.38 -2.21
CA GLY A 149 2.80 -6.87 -1.64
C GLY A 149 2.86 -6.68 -0.11
N VAL A 150 4.06 -6.67 0.47
CA VAL A 150 4.28 -6.42 1.89
C VAL A 150 4.32 -4.91 2.15
N ILE A 151 3.64 -4.44 3.17
CA ILE A 151 3.63 -3.04 3.59
C ILE A 151 5.02 -2.68 4.14
N ILE A 152 5.73 -1.76 3.49
CA ILE A 152 7.04 -1.28 3.92
C ILE A 152 6.99 0.11 4.56
N ALA A 153 5.94 0.88 4.28
CA ALA A 153 5.72 2.18 4.92
C ALA A 153 4.24 2.58 4.91
N LYS A 154 3.88 3.53 5.78
CA LYS A 154 2.51 4.06 5.95
C LYS A 154 2.57 5.56 6.16
N ASN A 155 1.50 6.26 5.76
CA ASN A 155 1.34 7.72 5.95
C ASN A 155 2.51 8.54 5.41
N LEU A 156 3.07 8.11 4.27
CA LEU A 156 4.18 8.80 3.62
C LEU A 156 3.76 10.18 3.10
N SER A 157 4.60 11.16 3.33
CA SER A 157 4.62 12.40 2.56
C SER A 157 5.32 12.21 1.19
N ALA A 158 5.15 13.16 0.29
CA ALA A 158 5.83 13.11 -1.02
C ALA A 158 7.36 13.13 -0.88
N ALA A 159 7.90 13.84 0.12
CA ALA A 159 9.34 13.89 0.38
C ALA A 159 9.88 12.54 0.86
N GLU A 160 9.17 11.88 1.79
CA GLU A 160 9.53 10.55 2.27
C GLU A 160 9.43 9.50 1.17
N LEU A 161 8.37 9.57 0.34
CA LEU A 161 8.24 8.68 -0.81
C LEU A 161 9.47 8.77 -1.72
N SER A 162 9.93 9.98 -2.02
CA SER A 162 11.12 10.18 -2.85
C SER A 162 12.38 9.53 -2.27
N ALA A 163 12.50 9.47 -0.95
CA ALA A 163 13.63 8.79 -0.29
C ALA A 163 13.59 7.26 -0.43
N TYR A 164 12.39 6.66 -0.57
CA TYR A 164 12.24 5.21 -0.84
C TYR A 164 12.53 4.86 -2.31
N LEU A 165 12.46 5.83 -3.21
CA LEU A 165 12.56 5.60 -4.65
C LEU A 165 13.96 5.87 -5.22
N ASN A 166 14.85 6.50 -4.45
CA ASN A 166 16.25 6.75 -4.81
C ASN A 166 17.16 5.63 -4.33
#